data_753cf18c2724d9e310bda99ad00d8271
#
_entry.id   753cf18c2724d9e310bda99ad00d8271
#
_cell.length_a   1.000
_cell.length_b   1.000
_cell.length_c   1.000
_cell.angle_alpha   90.00
_cell.angle_beta   90.00
_cell.angle_gamma   90.00
#
_symmetry.space_group_name_H-M   'P 1'
#
loop_
_entity.id
_entity.type
_entity.pdbx_description
1 polymer ?
#
loop_
_entity_poly.entity_id
_entity_poly.type
_entity_poly.pdbx_seq_one_letter_code
_entity_poly.pdbx_strand_id
1 'polypeptide(L)'
;MSYTVWLDGTLIGESNLELRHGGRRRAGIFHPTELGLSVLPGITAMGPALLDTGRACEERGLSTDADSPLSEEAAEELFTTGEGKRVIEAASVISRLEVRNSAGDLMEWESILISDMEELAAAAHRESGDRFDATGDTRDPVRYFMSATFDGETFSQRLRRRVRQVMS
;
A
#
# COMPACT_ATOMS: atom_id res chain seq x y z
N MET A 1 -14.60 -8.54 7.65
CA MET A 1 -13.73 -9.75 7.56
C MET A 1 -12.35 -9.35 8.08
N SER A 2 -11.76 -10.17 8.98
CA SER A 2 -10.41 -9.92 9.48
C SER A 2 -9.38 -10.53 8.54
N TYR A 3 -8.29 -9.80 8.33
CA TYR A 3 -7.13 -10.22 7.54
C TYR A 3 -5.89 -10.06 8.38
N THR A 4 -4.98 -11.01 8.28
CA THR A 4 -3.67 -10.96 8.91
C THR A 4 -2.61 -10.63 7.87
N VAL A 5 -1.63 -9.83 8.25
CA VAL A 5 -0.54 -9.39 7.37
C VAL A 5 0.78 -9.91 7.92
N TRP A 6 1.56 -10.51 7.06
CA TRP A 6 2.81 -11.19 7.39
C TRP A 6 3.93 -10.62 6.54
N LEU A 7 5.11 -10.52 7.11
CA LEU A 7 6.35 -10.16 6.42
C LEU A 7 7.40 -11.25 6.71
N ASP A 8 7.86 -11.91 5.66
CA ASP A 8 8.87 -12.99 5.75
C ASP A 8 8.50 -14.07 6.81
N GLY A 9 7.22 -14.46 6.85
CA GLY A 9 6.70 -15.46 7.79
C GLY A 9 6.43 -14.94 9.21
N THR A 10 6.62 -13.66 9.48
CA THR A 10 6.33 -13.02 10.77
C THR A 10 5.02 -12.25 10.70
N LEU A 11 4.11 -12.49 11.63
CA LEU A 11 2.86 -11.73 11.75
C LEU A 11 3.16 -10.30 12.19
N ILE A 12 2.87 -9.33 11.32
CA ILE A 12 3.12 -7.90 11.58
C ILE A 12 1.86 -7.12 11.99
N GLY A 13 0.69 -7.65 11.74
CA GLY A 13 -0.56 -7.01 12.15
C GLY A 13 -1.80 -7.63 11.53
N GLU A 14 -2.94 -7.00 11.82
CA GLU A 14 -4.24 -7.40 11.31
C GLU A 14 -5.08 -6.18 10.89
N SER A 15 -6.03 -6.38 10.00
CA SER A 15 -6.94 -5.34 9.54
C SER A 15 -8.34 -5.88 9.28
N ASN A 16 -9.35 -5.10 9.64
CA ASN A 16 -10.74 -5.33 9.27
C ASN A 16 -11.05 -4.67 7.92
N LEU A 17 -10.51 -5.24 6.85
CA LEU A 17 -10.71 -4.68 5.51
C LEU A 17 -12.17 -4.80 5.06
N GLU A 18 -12.80 -3.66 4.81
CA GLU A 18 -14.15 -3.56 4.27
C GLU A 18 -14.10 -3.22 2.78
N LEU A 19 -15.11 -3.69 2.04
CA LEU A 19 -15.26 -3.32 0.63
C LEU A 19 -15.51 -1.81 0.52
N ARG A 20 -14.72 -1.14 -0.30
CA ARG A 20 -14.97 0.23 -0.73
C ARG A 20 -15.62 0.23 -2.11
N HIS A 21 -16.24 1.35 -2.49
CA HIS A 21 -16.96 1.54 -3.76
C HIS A 21 -16.14 0.98 -4.96
N GLY A 22 -16.71 0.03 -5.69
CA GLY A 22 -16.07 -0.57 -6.87
C GLY A 22 -15.62 -2.03 -6.74
N GLY A 23 -15.78 -2.67 -5.58
CA GLY A 23 -15.80 -4.15 -5.46
C GLY A 23 -14.44 -4.85 -5.27
N ARG A 24 -13.31 -4.30 -5.73
CA ARG A 24 -11.99 -4.96 -5.57
C ARG A 24 -11.17 -4.34 -4.45
N ARG A 25 -11.29 -3.04 -4.25
CA ARG A 25 -10.52 -2.31 -3.23
C ARG A 25 -11.16 -2.50 -1.85
N ARG A 26 -10.37 -2.89 -0.90
CA ARG A 26 -10.74 -2.97 0.51
C ARG A 26 -9.89 -2.01 1.31
N ALA A 27 -10.43 -1.47 2.38
CA ALA A 27 -9.71 -0.58 3.25
C ALA A 27 -10.22 -0.69 4.69
N GLY A 28 -9.35 -0.46 5.65
CA GLY A 28 -9.69 -0.54 7.07
C GLY A 28 -8.54 -0.11 7.97
N ILE A 29 -8.82 -0.10 9.25
CA ILE A 29 -7.81 0.20 10.27
C ILE A 29 -6.83 -0.96 10.32
N PHE A 30 -5.54 -0.65 10.41
CA PHE A 30 -4.48 -1.63 10.60
C PHE A 30 -4.01 -1.61 12.06
N HIS A 31 -4.03 -2.76 12.69
CA HIS A 31 -3.58 -2.98 14.05
C HIS A 31 -2.26 -3.73 14.03
N PRO A 32 -1.11 -3.05 14.21
CA PRO A 32 0.19 -3.71 14.21
C PRO A 32 0.40 -4.55 15.46
N THR A 33 1.14 -5.64 15.32
CA THR A 33 1.73 -6.35 16.45
C THR A 33 2.92 -5.57 16.99
N GLU A 34 3.46 -5.96 18.15
CA GLU A 34 4.69 -5.38 18.70
C GLU A 34 5.88 -5.53 17.72
N LEU A 35 6.00 -6.70 17.09
CA LEU A 35 7.00 -6.92 16.03
C LEU A 35 6.69 -6.09 14.78
N GLY A 36 5.41 -5.96 14.42
CA GLY A 36 4.97 -5.11 13.31
C GLY A 36 5.41 -3.66 13.47
N LEU A 37 5.31 -3.09 14.66
CA LEU A 37 5.74 -1.71 14.94
C LEU A 37 7.20 -1.46 14.55
N SER A 38 8.08 -2.44 14.66
CA SER A 38 9.51 -2.30 14.33
C SER A 38 9.77 -2.24 12.81
N VAL A 39 8.91 -2.82 11.99
CA VAL A 39 9.07 -2.89 10.53
C VAL A 39 8.18 -1.90 9.78
N LEU A 40 7.15 -1.37 10.44
CA LEU A 40 6.20 -0.43 9.83
C LEU A 40 6.85 0.80 9.19
N PRO A 41 7.89 1.45 9.76
CA PRO A 41 8.50 2.61 9.12
C PRO A 41 8.97 2.36 7.68
N GLY A 42 9.46 1.15 7.38
CA GLY A 42 9.85 0.76 6.02
C GLY A 42 8.66 0.56 5.07
N ILE A 43 7.49 0.23 5.60
CA ILE A 43 6.27 -0.02 4.83
C ILE A 43 5.49 1.29 4.63
N THR A 44 5.31 2.07 5.70
CA THR A 44 4.53 3.33 5.69
C THR A 44 5.23 4.43 4.91
N ALA A 45 6.55 4.34 4.73
CA ALA A 45 7.34 5.27 3.90
C ALA A 45 6.83 5.39 2.44
N MET A 46 6.08 4.40 1.94
CA MET A 46 5.53 4.43 0.58
C MET A 46 4.62 5.64 0.34
N GLY A 47 3.70 5.94 1.25
CA GLY A 47 2.75 7.04 1.10
C GLY A 47 3.45 8.41 0.94
N PRO A 48 4.27 8.84 1.92
CA PRO A 48 5.06 10.07 1.80
C PRO A 48 5.98 10.10 0.58
N ALA A 49 6.64 8.97 0.25
CA ALA A 49 7.52 8.90 -0.91
C ALA A 49 6.77 9.07 -2.24
N LEU A 50 5.55 8.56 -2.36
CA LEU A 50 4.71 8.79 -3.55
C LEU A 50 4.30 10.25 -3.69
N LEU A 51 3.94 10.94 -2.58
CA LEU A 51 3.62 12.36 -2.60
C LEU A 51 4.84 13.20 -3.01
N ASP A 52 6.01 12.94 -2.40
CA ASP A 52 7.25 13.64 -2.73
C ASP A 52 7.65 13.40 -4.20
N THR A 53 7.47 12.18 -4.71
CA THR A 53 7.73 11.84 -6.12
C THR A 53 6.77 12.56 -7.05
N GLY A 54 5.46 12.60 -6.72
CA GLY A 54 4.46 13.35 -7.48
C GLY A 54 4.82 14.82 -7.62
N ARG A 55 5.23 15.45 -6.50
CA ARG A 55 5.69 16.84 -6.49
C ARG A 55 6.92 17.05 -7.38
N ALA A 56 7.91 16.17 -7.27
CA ALA A 56 9.10 16.25 -8.11
C ALA A 56 8.79 16.12 -9.60
N CYS A 57 7.78 15.33 -9.97
CA CYS A 57 7.26 15.25 -11.33
C CYS A 57 6.64 16.58 -11.77
N GLU A 58 5.77 17.18 -10.95
CA GLU A 58 5.11 18.46 -11.25
C GLU A 58 6.13 19.59 -11.41
N GLU A 59 7.11 19.71 -10.51
CA GLU A 59 8.18 20.71 -10.57
C GLU A 59 9.04 20.58 -11.83
N ARG A 60 9.18 19.38 -12.38
CA ARG A 60 9.91 19.10 -13.63
C ARG A 60 9.02 19.18 -14.87
N GLY A 61 7.72 19.45 -14.71
CA GLY A 61 6.74 19.47 -15.81
C GLY A 61 6.48 18.10 -16.43
N LEU A 62 6.73 17.02 -15.67
CA LEU A 62 6.47 15.66 -16.10
C LEU A 62 4.99 15.31 -15.82
N SER A 63 4.29 14.84 -16.84
CA SER A 63 2.91 14.36 -16.65
C SER A 63 2.91 13.02 -15.93
N THR A 64 2.03 12.92 -14.92
CA THR A 64 1.74 11.66 -14.22
C THR A 64 0.43 11.01 -14.71
N ASP A 65 -0.16 11.55 -15.78
CA ASP A 65 -1.39 11.01 -16.35
C ASP A 65 -1.14 9.65 -17.00
N ALA A 66 -2.08 8.72 -16.80
CA ALA A 66 -2.01 7.38 -17.38
C ALA A 66 -1.97 7.39 -18.91
N ASP A 67 -2.51 8.45 -19.53
CA ASP A 67 -2.56 8.63 -20.99
C ASP A 67 -1.27 9.26 -21.57
N SER A 68 -0.36 9.75 -20.70
CA SER A 68 0.92 10.31 -21.09
C SER A 68 2.03 9.72 -20.21
N PRO A 69 2.40 8.47 -20.43
CA PRO A 69 3.39 7.81 -19.60
C PRO A 69 4.73 8.55 -19.67
N LEU A 70 5.43 8.63 -18.53
CA LEU A 70 6.79 9.12 -18.45
C LEU A 70 7.67 8.43 -19.49
N SER A 71 8.53 9.18 -20.18
CA SER A 71 9.54 8.55 -21.01
C SER A 71 10.42 7.62 -20.14
N GLU A 72 10.95 6.56 -20.74
CA GLU A 72 11.80 5.60 -20.02
C GLU A 72 12.99 6.30 -19.35
N GLU A 73 13.59 7.29 -20.03
CA GLU A 73 14.69 8.11 -19.53
C GLU A 73 14.29 8.98 -18.33
N ALA A 74 13.12 9.64 -18.38
CA ALA A 74 12.59 10.43 -17.26
C ALA A 74 12.19 9.55 -16.07
N ALA A 75 11.66 8.36 -16.32
CA ALA A 75 11.35 7.39 -15.28
C ALA A 75 12.64 6.87 -14.61
N GLU A 76 13.67 6.53 -15.40
CA GLU A 76 14.96 6.08 -14.87
C GLU A 76 15.61 7.16 -14.01
N GLU A 77 15.64 8.41 -14.48
CA GLU A 77 16.16 9.53 -13.69
C GLU A 77 15.39 9.72 -12.38
N LEU A 78 14.07 9.70 -12.44
CA LEU A 78 13.20 9.87 -11.26
C LEU A 78 13.42 8.77 -10.22
N PHE A 79 13.54 7.50 -10.66
CA PHE A 79 13.68 6.35 -9.77
C PHE A 79 15.12 6.08 -9.31
N THR A 80 16.12 6.71 -9.93
CA THR A 80 17.52 6.61 -9.47
C THR A 80 17.90 7.72 -8.50
N THR A 81 17.12 8.79 -8.39
CA THR A 81 17.41 9.95 -7.54
C THR A 81 16.39 10.12 -6.42
N GLY A 82 16.87 10.47 -5.22
CA GLY A 82 16.14 10.99 -4.05
C GLY A 82 14.80 10.33 -3.73
N GLU A 83 13.73 10.94 -4.17
CA GLU A 83 12.34 10.59 -3.80
C GLU A 83 11.91 9.25 -4.39
N GLY A 84 12.19 9.03 -5.67
CA GLY A 84 11.83 7.79 -6.37
C GLY A 84 12.57 6.57 -5.83
N LYS A 85 13.80 6.72 -5.34
CA LYS A 85 14.55 5.66 -4.68
C LYS A 85 13.81 5.16 -3.43
N ARG A 86 13.23 6.07 -2.63
CA ARG A 86 12.43 5.71 -1.45
C ARG A 86 11.18 4.91 -1.82
N VAL A 87 10.54 5.23 -2.96
CA VAL A 87 9.42 4.43 -3.48
C VAL A 87 9.86 3.00 -3.78
N ILE A 88 11.01 2.81 -4.45
CA ILE A 88 11.55 1.48 -4.77
C ILE A 88 11.90 0.71 -3.50
N GLU A 89 12.53 1.35 -2.53
CA GLU A 89 12.89 0.73 -1.25
C GLU A 89 11.63 0.26 -0.50
N ALA A 90 10.61 1.11 -0.39
CA ALA A 90 9.34 0.73 0.23
C ALA A 90 8.61 -0.35 -0.56
N ALA A 91 8.58 -0.28 -1.89
CA ALA A 91 8.00 -1.31 -2.75
C ALA A 91 8.68 -2.67 -2.58
N SER A 92 10.00 -2.70 -2.40
CA SER A 92 10.76 -3.92 -2.12
C SER A 92 10.34 -4.57 -0.80
N VAL A 93 10.01 -3.80 0.23
CA VAL A 93 9.49 -4.36 1.49
C VAL A 93 8.06 -4.84 1.29
N ILE A 94 7.21 -4.03 0.66
CA ILE A 94 5.79 -4.34 0.43
C ILE A 94 5.64 -5.61 -0.42
N SER A 95 6.49 -5.83 -1.41
CA SER A 95 6.42 -7.02 -2.28
C SER A 95 6.57 -8.35 -1.54
N ARG A 96 7.13 -8.34 -0.33
CA ARG A 96 7.30 -9.51 0.55
C ARG A 96 6.13 -9.72 1.53
N LEU A 97 5.14 -8.83 1.49
CA LEU A 97 3.97 -8.97 2.36
C LEU A 97 3.08 -10.11 1.90
N GLU A 98 2.63 -10.91 2.83
CA GLU A 98 1.57 -11.88 2.66
C GLU A 98 0.32 -11.40 3.39
N VAL A 99 -0.82 -11.48 2.74
CA VAL A 99 -2.12 -11.20 3.36
C VAL A 99 -2.93 -12.49 3.40
N ARG A 100 -3.44 -12.84 4.57
CA ARG A 100 -4.27 -14.04 4.75
C ARG A 100 -5.64 -13.65 5.26
N ASN A 101 -6.66 -14.33 4.77
CA ASN A 101 -8.03 -14.17 5.26
C ASN A 101 -8.24 -14.87 6.60
N SER A 102 -9.44 -14.74 7.18
CA SER A 102 -9.82 -15.38 8.46
C SER A 102 -9.79 -16.91 8.43
N ALA A 103 -9.78 -17.55 7.26
CA ALA A 103 -9.61 -18.99 7.10
C ALA A 103 -8.12 -19.40 6.98
N GLY A 104 -7.19 -18.44 6.99
CA GLY A 104 -5.76 -18.67 6.81
C GLY A 104 -5.31 -18.78 5.35
N ASP A 105 -6.23 -18.62 4.39
CA ASP A 105 -5.89 -18.68 2.96
C ASP A 105 -5.08 -17.45 2.56
N LEU A 106 -4.01 -17.67 1.79
CA LEU A 106 -3.23 -16.61 1.19
C LEU A 106 -4.05 -15.87 0.13
N MET A 107 -4.11 -14.55 0.26
CA MET A 107 -4.79 -13.67 -0.70
C MET A 107 -3.78 -13.10 -1.68
N GLU A 108 -4.06 -13.23 -2.97
CA GLU A 108 -3.31 -12.47 -3.98
C GLU A 108 -3.82 -11.04 -4.04
N TRP A 109 -2.91 -10.10 -4.18
CA TRP A 109 -3.21 -8.67 -4.25
C TRP A 109 -2.44 -8.00 -5.39
N GLU A 110 -3.06 -7.01 -6.01
CA GLU A 110 -2.45 -6.16 -7.04
C GLU A 110 -1.71 -4.99 -6.41
N SER A 111 -2.31 -4.42 -5.37
CA SER A 111 -1.71 -3.31 -4.63
C SER A 111 -2.06 -3.41 -3.16
N ILE A 112 -1.10 -3.03 -2.32
CA ILE A 112 -1.28 -2.90 -0.88
C ILE A 112 -0.57 -1.62 -0.42
N LEU A 113 -1.22 -0.88 0.45
CA LEU A 113 -0.67 0.30 1.08
C LEU A 113 -1.05 0.29 2.56
N ILE A 114 -0.06 0.38 3.42
CA ILE A 114 -0.24 0.64 4.85
C ILE A 114 0.33 2.03 5.09
N SER A 115 -0.50 2.94 5.60
CA SER A 115 -0.14 4.33 5.82
C SER A 115 -0.12 4.63 7.32
N ASP A 116 0.90 5.32 7.79
CA ASP A 116 0.84 6.09 9.03
C ASP A 116 0.13 7.40 8.70
N MET A 117 -1.06 7.58 9.26
CA MET A 117 -1.91 8.73 8.94
C MET A 117 -1.32 10.04 9.47
N GLU A 118 -0.51 9.98 10.51
CA GLU A 118 0.20 11.13 11.06
C GLU A 118 1.32 11.59 10.11
N GLU A 119 2.13 10.64 9.62
CA GLU A 119 3.18 10.93 8.63
C GLU A 119 2.59 11.39 7.30
N LEU A 120 1.51 10.76 6.85
CA LEU A 120 0.83 11.13 5.61
C LEU A 120 0.23 12.54 5.69
N ALA A 121 -0.41 12.87 6.81
CA ALA A 121 -0.93 14.21 7.06
C ALA A 121 0.18 15.26 7.08
N ALA A 122 1.32 14.96 7.72
CA ALA A 122 2.48 15.83 7.75
C ALA A 122 3.09 16.05 6.35
N ALA A 123 3.11 15.01 5.50
CA ALA A 123 3.56 15.12 4.12
C ALA A 123 2.61 15.97 3.26
N ALA A 124 1.30 15.73 3.37
CA ALA A 124 0.27 16.51 2.66
C ALA A 124 0.24 17.98 3.10
N HIS A 125 0.46 18.25 4.40
CA HIS A 125 0.51 19.62 4.91
C HIS A 125 1.70 20.42 4.35
N ARG A 126 2.84 19.77 4.12
CA ARG A 126 3.98 20.41 3.42
C ARG A 126 3.63 20.82 1.99
N GLU A 127 2.65 20.15 1.38
CA GLU A 127 2.21 20.40 0.02
C GLU A 127 1.22 21.56 -0.09
N SER A 128 0.17 21.56 0.73
CA SER A 128 -0.98 22.48 0.58
C SER A 128 -0.93 23.72 1.47
N GLY A 129 -0.10 23.71 2.51
CA GLY A 129 -0.12 24.74 3.56
C GLY A 129 -1.39 24.73 4.42
N ASP A 130 -2.37 23.92 4.08
CA ASP A 130 -3.62 23.77 4.81
C ASP A 130 -3.53 22.61 5.82
N ARG A 131 -4.25 22.74 6.93
CA ARG A 131 -4.39 21.65 7.89
C ARG A 131 -5.20 20.52 7.27
N PHE A 132 -4.55 19.46 6.84
CA PHE A 132 -5.22 18.21 6.53
C PHE A 132 -5.61 17.55 7.85
N ASP A 133 -6.90 17.58 8.17
CA ASP A 133 -7.42 16.85 9.33
C ASP A 133 -7.67 15.39 8.93
N ALA A 134 -6.64 14.57 9.07
CA ALA A 134 -6.71 13.15 8.78
C ALA A 134 -7.57 12.37 9.79
N THR A 135 -7.92 13.00 10.91
CA THR A 135 -8.50 12.27 12.05
C THR A 135 -10.01 12.14 11.98
N GLY A 136 -10.70 12.94 11.12
CA GLY A 136 -12.16 12.98 11.19
C GLY A 136 -12.63 13.13 12.65
N ASP A 137 -13.91 13.17 12.88
CA ASP A 137 -14.53 13.32 14.22
C ASP A 137 -14.45 12.02 15.06
N THR A 138 -13.31 11.31 15.08
CA THR A 138 -13.12 10.11 15.90
C THR A 138 -12.32 10.43 17.15
N ARG A 139 -12.88 10.07 18.31
CA ARG A 139 -12.27 10.31 19.64
C ARG A 139 -10.94 9.58 19.84
N ASP A 140 -10.64 8.57 19.01
CA ASP A 140 -9.36 7.87 18.94
C ASP A 140 -8.78 8.02 17.54
N PRO A 141 -7.67 8.74 17.36
CA PRO A 141 -7.04 8.92 16.07
C PRO A 141 -6.57 7.57 15.52
N VAL A 142 -7.08 7.19 14.35
CA VAL A 142 -6.63 6.02 13.63
C VAL A 142 -5.21 6.30 13.14
N ARG A 143 -4.21 5.69 13.78
CA ARG A 143 -2.83 5.91 13.39
C ARG A 143 -2.46 5.18 12.11
N TYR A 144 -2.83 3.89 12.01
CA TYR A 144 -2.46 3.09 10.83
C TYR A 144 -3.70 2.69 10.03
N PHE A 145 -3.61 2.89 8.73
CA PHE A 145 -4.68 2.57 7.80
C PHE A 145 -4.13 1.68 6.69
N MET A 146 -4.86 0.65 6.34
CA MET A 146 -4.50 -0.27 5.27
C MET A 146 -5.52 -0.21 4.15
N SER A 147 -5.05 -0.14 2.91
CA SER A 147 -5.86 -0.40 1.72
C SER A 147 -5.19 -1.47 0.87
N ALA A 148 -6.00 -2.33 0.27
CA ALA A 148 -5.53 -3.38 -0.61
C ALA A 148 -6.52 -3.60 -1.75
N THR A 149 -6.01 -3.89 -2.94
CA THR A 149 -6.77 -4.31 -4.10
C THR A 149 -6.47 -5.78 -4.33
N PHE A 150 -7.50 -6.61 -4.23
CA PHE A 150 -7.39 -8.05 -4.42
C PHE A 150 -7.94 -8.47 -5.79
N ASP A 151 -7.35 -9.47 -6.36
CA ASP A 151 -7.81 -10.06 -7.63
C ASP A 151 -9.14 -10.81 -7.53
N GLY A 152 -9.71 -10.93 -6.35
CA GLY A 152 -11.00 -11.57 -6.11
C GLY A 152 -10.96 -13.08 -5.90
N GLU A 153 -9.85 -13.72 -6.24
CA GLU A 153 -9.64 -15.16 -5.98
C GLU A 153 -8.46 -15.38 -5.03
N THR A 154 -8.57 -16.34 -4.13
CA THR A 154 -7.44 -16.77 -3.30
C THR A 154 -6.41 -17.53 -4.15
N PHE A 155 -5.15 -17.54 -3.70
CA PHE A 155 -4.08 -18.32 -4.37
C PHE A 155 -4.47 -19.80 -4.55
N SER A 156 -5.06 -20.41 -3.52
CA SER A 156 -5.55 -21.80 -3.59
C SER A 156 -6.66 -21.98 -4.65
N GLN A 157 -7.52 -21.00 -4.84
CA GLN A 157 -8.57 -21.05 -5.89
C GLN A 157 -7.95 -20.95 -7.29
N ARG A 158 -6.96 -20.08 -7.50
CA ARG A 158 -6.24 -19.99 -8.78
C ARG A 158 -5.43 -21.25 -9.07
N LEU A 159 -4.75 -21.79 -8.07
CA LEU A 159 -4.00 -23.02 -8.22
C LEU A 159 -4.93 -24.19 -8.62
N ARG A 160 -6.08 -24.34 -7.93
CA ARG A 160 -7.10 -25.35 -8.29
C ARG A 160 -7.62 -25.16 -9.71
N ARG A 161 -7.85 -23.91 -10.15
CA ARG A 161 -8.29 -23.61 -11.50
C ARG A 161 -7.21 -23.95 -12.53
N ARG A 162 -5.94 -23.60 -12.28
CA ARG A 162 -4.82 -23.98 -13.15
C ARG A 162 -4.64 -25.48 -13.25
N VAL A 163 -4.69 -26.19 -12.13
CA VAL A 163 -4.58 -27.66 -12.12
C VAL A 163 -5.71 -28.29 -12.95
N ARG A 164 -6.95 -27.80 -12.84
CA ARG A 164 -8.06 -28.28 -13.67
C ARG A 164 -7.86 -28.00 -15.15
N GLN A 165 -7.29 -26.86 -15.52
CA GLN A 165 -7.00 -26.51 -16.92
C GLN A 165 -5.90 -27.38 -17.54
N VAL A 166 -4.96 -27.87 -16.74
CA VAL A 166 -3.87 -28.73 -17.22
C VAL A 166 -4.31 -30.21 -17.31
N MET A 167 -5.34 -30.59 -16.53
CA MET A 167 -5.86 -31.96 -16.49
C MET A 167 -7.06 -32.18 -17.41
N SER A 168 -7.51 -31.18 -18.16
CA SER A 168 -8.56 -31.25 -19.21
C SER A 168 -7.98 -31.08 -20.59
#